data_4a6f8fe2642d29288ab24532b87cc4cc
#
_entry.id   4a6f8fe2642d29288ab24532b87cc4cc
#
_cell.length_a   1.000
_cell.length_b   1.000
_cell.length_c   1.000
_cell.angle_alpha   90.00
_cell.angle_beta   90.00
_cell.angle_gamma   90.00
#
_symmetry.space_group_name_H-M   'P 1'
#
loop_
_entity.id
_entity.type
_entity.pdbx_description
1 polymer ?
#
loop_
_entity_poly.entity_id
_entity_poly.type
_entity_poly.pdbx_seq_one_letter_code
_entity_poly.pdbx_strand_id
1 'polypeptide(L)'
;IELLVVIAIILTLAGIAIIGVAGSMKASSLSEEEKKAAVKDFNFPKGLAIALLAGFMSGCFNVGLEFGKGINFGDLTPDIYKTLPATMLVTLGGFVTNAIYCFYQNSKNKTWGDYRKAGVWGNNLLFCALAGALWYSQFFGLSLGKGFLTESPTLMTLSFCILMALNVVFSNVWGIILKEWKGCSQKTIAVLIVGIIVLIISSFLPQLI
;
A
#
# COMPACT_ATOMS: atom_id res chain seq x y z
N ILE A 1 22.37 -17.79 -0.48
CA ILE A 1 20.90 -17.56 -0.49
C ILE A 1 20.57 -16.47 0.53
N GLU A 2 20.97 -16.61 1.78
CA GLU A 2 20.67 -15.64 2.84
C GLU A 2 21.26 -14.24 2.55
N LEU A 3 22.45 -14.17 1.98
CA LEU A 3 23.10 -12.90 1.66
C LEU A 3 22.32 -12.09 0.64
N LEU A 4 21.82 -12.71 -0.44
CA LEU A 4 21.03 -12.05 -1.47
C LEU A 4 19.69 -11.53 -0.91
N VAL A 5 19.07 -12.30 -0.01
CA VAL A 5 17.85 -11.85 0.69
C VAL A 5 18.12 -10.61 1.55
N VAL A 6 19.21 -10.63 2.32
CA VAL A 6 19.59 -9.46 3.15
C VAL A 6 19.87 -8.26 2.28
N ILE A 7 20.60 -8.42 1.17
CA ILE A 7 20.87 -7.34 0.21
C ILE A 7 19.54 -6.81 -0.38
N ALA A 8 18.63 -7.69 -0.77
CA ALA A 8 17.32 -7.28 -1.30
C ALA A 8 16.52 -6.45 -0.29
N ILE A 9 16.51 -6.84 0.98
CA ILE A 9 15.85 -6.09 2.06
C ILE A 9 16.50 -4.72 2.24
N ILE A 10 17.82 -4.66 2.30
CA ILE A 10 18.56 -3.39 2.44
C ILE A 10 18.27 -2.46 1.25
N LEU A 11 18.30 -2.99 0.03
CA LEU A 11 17.97 -2.22 -1.17
C LEU A 11 16.52 -1.73 -1.17
N THR A 12 15.58 -2.55 -0.71
CA THR A 12 14.18 -2.15 -0.57
C THR A 12 14.05 -0.96 0.40
N LEU A 13 14.67 -1.05 1.57
CA LEU A 13 14.66 0.04 2.54
C LEU A 13 15.33 1.31 1.99
N ALA A 14 16.46 1.16 1.29
CA ALA A 14 17.14 2.27 0.64
C ALA A 14 16.26 2.92 -0.44
N GLY A 15 15.62 2.12 -1.30
CA GLY A 15 14.71 2.60 -2.34
C GLY A 15 13.53 3.39 -1.77
N ILE A 16 12.90 2.87 -0.71
CA ILE A 16 11.81 3.58 0.01
C ILE A 16 12.32 4.90 0.58
N ALA A 17 13.51 4.91 1.23
CA ALA A 17 14.09 6.12 1.79
C ALA A 17 14.38 7.16 0.70
N ILE A 18 14.92 6.75 -0.46
CA ILE A 18 15.20 7.64 -1.60
C ILE A 18 13.89 8.26 -2.12
N ILE A 19 12.82 7.47 -2.28
CA ILE A 19 11.51 8.00 -2.70
C ILE A 19 10.94 8.94 -1.63
N GLY A 20 11.14 8.64 -0.36
CA GLY A 20 10.76 9.53 0.75
C GLY A 20 11.48 10.87 0.68
N VAL A 21 12.78 10.87 0.35
CA VAL A 21 13.56 12.10 0.11
C VAL A 21 12.98 12.88 -1.06
N ALA A 22 12.64 12.23 -2.19
CA ALA A 22 12.02 12.89 -3.33
C ALA A 22 10.68 13.53 -2.94
N GLY A 23 9.86 12.84 -2.14
CA GLY A 23 8.61 13.37 -1.58
C GLY A 23 8.83 14.58 -0.68
N SER A 24 9.85 14.55 0.17
CA SER A 24 10.25 15.69 1.00
C SER A 24 10.71 16.89 0.18
N MET A 25 11.53 16.66 -0.87
CA MET A 25 11.95 17.70 -1.80
C MET A 25 10.77 18.33 -2.54
N LYS A 26 9.79 17.50 -2.98
CA LYS A 26 8.52 17.98 -3.57
C LYS A 26 7.77 18.86 -2.56
N ALA A 27 7.56 18.36 -1.35
CA ALA A 27 6.86 19.11 -0.30
C ALA A 27 7.54 20.45 0.03
N SER A 28 8.86 20.50 0.01
CA SER A 28 9.63 21.74 0.23
C SER A 28 9.52 22.74 -0.92
N SER A 29 9.25 22.28 -2.14
CA SER A 29 9.10 23.15 -3.33
C SER A 29 7.70 23.74 -3.48
N LEU A 30 6.69 23.24 -2.75
CA LEU A 30 5.33 23.76 -2.78
C LEU A 30 5.21 25.06 -1.98
N SER A 31 4.47 26.04 -2.51
CA SER A 31 4.09 27.25 -1.76
C SER A 31 3.18 26.89 -0.57
N GLU A 32 3.10 27.77 0.42
CA GLU A 32 2.21 27.57 1.58
C GLU A 32 0.72 27.51 1.17
N GLU A 33 0.35 28.18 0.09
CA GLU A 33 -1.00 28.14 -0.47
C GLU A 33 -1.30 26.77 -1.10
N GLU A 34 -0.36 26.24 -1.89
CA GLU A 34 -0.49 24.90 -2.50
C GLU A 34 -0.51 23.79 -1.45
N LYS A 35 0.32 23.91 -0.39
CA LYS A 35 0.29 22.97 0.74
C LYS A 35 -1.06 22.96 1.44
N LYS A 36 -1.64 24.13 1.71
CA LYS A 36 -2.96 24.28 2.35
C LYS A 36 -4.11 23.85 1.44
N ALA A 37 -3.98 24.02 0.13
CA ALA A 37 -4.95 23.53 -0.84
C ALA A 37 -4.96 21.99 -0.93
N ALA A 38 -3.79 21.35 -0.79
CA ALA A 38 -3.67 19.89 -0.81
C ALA A 38 -4.15 19.27 0.52
N VAL A 39 -3.76 19.85 1.66
CA VAL A 39 -4.14 19.38 3.01
C VAL A 39 -4.31 20.58 3.93
N LYS A 40 -5.49 20.73 4.56
CA LYS A 40 -5.82 21.84 5.45
C LYS A 40 -4.76 22.11 6.54
N ASP A 41 -4.21 21.05 7.11
CA ASP A 41 -3.21 21.08 8.19
C ASP A 41 -1.93 20.35 7.75
N PHE A 42 -1.28 20.88 6.70
CA PHE A 42 -0.04 20.28 6.21
C PHE A 42 1.07 20.37 7.26
N ASN A 43 1.46 19.23 7.80
CA ASN A 43 2.57 19.11 8.74
C ASN A 43 3.40 17.86 8.40
N PHE A 44 4.55 18.06 7.76
CA PHE A 44 5.41 16.98 7.28
C PHE A 44 5.87 16.03 8.40
N PRO A 45 6.39 16.50 9.55
CA PRO A 45 6.80 15.62 10.66
C PRO A 45 5.66 14.78 11.21
N LYS A 46 4.47 15.37 11.39
CA LYS A 46 3.28 14.66 11.84
C LYS A 46 2.82 13.62 10.81
N GLY A 47 2.84 13.99 9.54
CA GLY A 47 2.51 13.08 8.44
C GLY A 47 3.48 11.90 8.37
N LEU A 48 4.77 12.14 8.55
CA LEU A 48 5.79 11.09 8.57
C LEU A 48 5.59 10.13 9.76
N ALA A 49 5.32 10.66 10.95
CA ALA A 49 5.05 9.83 12.13
C ALA A 49 3.81 8.93 11.94
N ILE A 50 2.73 9.49 11.35
CA ILE A 50 1.52 8.71 11.03
C ILE A 50 1.81 7.66 9.96
N ALA A 51 2.60 7.98 8.94
CA ALA A 51 2.99 7.04 7.90
C ALA A 51 3.83 5.87 8.46
N LEU A 52 4.76 6.15 9.38
CA LEU A 52 5.53 5.10 10.07
C LEU A 52 4.62 4.19 10.90
N LEU A 53 3.67 4.76 11.65
CA LEU A 53 2.68 3.99 12.39
C LEU A 53 1.81 3.12 11.46
N ALA A 54 1.36 3.68 10.35
CA ALA A 54 0.59 2.95 9.34
C ALA A 54 1.41 1.80 8.72
N GLY A 55 2.71 2.02 8.47
CA GLY A 55 3.63 0.99 8.01
C GLY A 55 3.79 -0.14 9.03
N PHE A 56 3.94 0.19 10.32
CA PHE A 56 3.97 -0.79 11.39
C PHE A 56 2.67 -1.61 11.45
N MET A 57 1.51 -0.97 11.35
CA MET A 57 0.21 -1.64 11.29
C MET A 57 0.08 -2.56 10.07
N SER A 58 0.63 -2.17 8.91
CA SER A 58 0.70 -3.03 7.73
C SER A 58 1.57 -4.27 7.96
N GLY A 59 2.66 -4.14 8.72
CA GLY A 59 3.46 -5.26 9.19
C GLY A 59 2.64 -6.22 10.06
N CYS A 60 1.87 -5.69 11.02
CA CYS A 60 0.95 -6.49 11.84
C CYS A 60 -0.11 -7.21 11.01
N PHE A 61 -0.62 -6.58 9.95
CA PHE A 61 -1.54 -7.22 9.00
C PHE A 61 -0.90 -8.45 8.35
N ASN A 62 0.34 -8.34 7.88
CA ASN A 62 1.06 -9.47 7.29
C ASN A 62 1.29 -10.60 8.31
N VAL A 63 1.66 -10.26 9.54
CA VAL A 63 1.78 -11.22 10.65
C VAL A 63 0.45 -11.94 10.89
N GLY A 64 -0.67 -11.21 10.87
CA GLY A 64 -2.01 -11.79 10.96
C GLY A 64 -2.32 -12.78 9.83
N LEU A 65 -1.90 -12.48 8.59
CA LEU A 65 -2.04 -13.40 7.46
C LEU A 65 -1.21 -14.68 7.65
N GLU A 66 0.01 -14.55 8.18
CA GLU A 66 0.88 -15.71 8.44
C GLU A 66 0.32 -16.61 9.55
N PHE A 67 -0.17 -16.06 10.64
CA PHE A 67 -0.84 -16.82 11.70
C PHE A 67 -2.14 -17.45 11.23
N GLY A 68 -2.84 -16.80 10.30
CA GLY A 68 -4.09 -17.28 9.74
C GLY A 68 -3.96 -18.44 8.73
N LYS A 69 -2.76 -18.82 8.33
CA LYS A 69 -2.55 -19.92 7.35
C LYS A 69 -3.16 -21.26 7.77
N GLY A 70 -3.30 -21.49 9.08
CA GLY A 70 -3.94 -22.70 9.61
C GLY A 70 -5.47 -22.71 9.53
N ILE A 71 -6.09 -21.58 9.16
CA ILE A 71 -7.54 -21.48 9.02
C ILE A 71 -7.94 -22.11 7.69
N ASN A 72 -8.58 -23.27 7.77
CA ASN A 72 -9.00 -24.06 6.61
C ASN A 72 -10.50 -24.30 6.66
N PHE A 73 -11.18 -24.17 5.51
CA PHE A 73 -12.60 -24.48 5.35
C PHE A 73 -12.82 -25.89 4.80
N GLY A 74 -11.84 -26.78 4.92
CA GLY A 74 -11.92 -28.20 4.56
C GLY A 74 -11.04 -28.56 3.36
N ASP A 75 -10.89 -29.85 3.13
CA ASP A 75 -9.98 -30.44 2.14
C ASP A 75 -10.40 -30.18 0.68
N LEU A 76 -11.61 -29.65 0.47
CA LEU A 76 -12.11 -29.30 -0.87
C LEU A 76 -11.62 -27.96 -1.40
N THR A 77 -10.91 -27.16 -0.56
CA THR A 77 -10.40 -25.87 -1.00
C THR A 77 -9.06 -26.07 -1.75
N PRO A 78 -8.98 -25.70 -3.03
CA PRO A 78 -7.73 -25.74 -3.77
C PRO A 78 -6.63 -24.95 -3.06
N ASP A 79 -5.38 -25.40 -3.12
CA ASP A 79 -4.23 -24.81 -2.43
C ASP A 79 -4.07 -23.33 -2.73
N ILE A 80 -4.38 -22.92 -3.95
CA ILE A 80 -4.33 -21.56 -4.44
C ILE A 80 -5.26 -20.61 -3.68
N TYR A 81 -6.32 -21.11 -3.03
CA TYR A 81 -7.29 -20.31 -2.28
C TYR A 81 -7.15 -20.46 -0.75
N LYS A 82 -6.23 -21.28 -0.26
CA LYS A 82 -6.08 -21.56 1.18
C LYS A 82 -5.78 -20.33 2.02
N THR A 83 -5.23 -19.27 1.43
CA THR A 83 -4.93 -18.02 2.16
C THR A 83 -6.11 -17.05 2.23
N LEU A 84 -7.16 -17.25 1.42
CA LEU A 84 -8.29 -16.32 1.36
C LEU A 84 -9.11 -16.23 2.66
N PRO A 85 -9.36 -17.34 3.41
CA PRO A 85 -10.05 -17.27 4.69
C PRO A 85 -9.36 -16.37 5.72
N ALA A 86 -8.03 -16.48 5.84
CA ALA A 86 -7.25 -15.62 6.71
C ALA A 86 -7.31 -14.16 6.25
N THR A 87 -7.20 -13.92 4.94
CA THR A 87 -7.33 -12.58 4.35
C THR A 87 -8.69 -11.97 4.66
N MET A 88 -9.77 -12.73 4.52
CA MET A 88 -11.13 -12.27 4.83
C MET A 88 -11.28 -11.86 6.31
N LEU A 89 -10.76 -12.65 7.25
CA LEU A 89 -10.85 -12.34 8.68
C LEU A 89 -10.03 -11.09 9.04
N VAL A 90 -8.82 -10.98 8.53
CA VAL A 90 -7.95 -9.83 8.82
C VAL A 90 -8.53 -8.55 8.20
N THR A 91 -9.05 -8.60 6.97
CA THR A 91 -9.72 -7.46 6.33
C THR A 91 -11.02 -7.07 7.02
N LEU A 92 -11.78 -8.05 7.56
CA LEU A 92 -12.97 -7.77 8.35
C LEU A 92 -12.62 -6.96 9.61
N GLY A 93 -11.53 -7.29 10.31
CA GLY A 93 -11.03 -6.49 11.44
C GLY A 93 -10.73 -5.03 11.04
N GLY A 94 -10.07 -4.84 9.90
CA GLY A 94 -9.83 -3.52 9.31
C GLY A 94 -11.13 -2.78 8.97
N PHE A 95 -12.11 -3.49 8.39
CA PHE A 95 -13.42 -2.92 8.09
C PHE A 95 -14.13 -2.42 9.36
N VAL A 96 -14.18 -3.23 10.43
CA VAL A 96 -14.84 -2.86 11.70
C VAL A 96 -14.19 -1.62 12.28
N THR A 97 -12.86 -1.57 12.34
CA THR A 97 -12.11 -0.42 12.86
C THR A 97 -12.41 0.85 12.07
N ASN A 98 -12.36 0.77 10.73
CA ASN A 98 -12.67 1.90 9.85
C ASN A 98 -14.14 2.32 9.97
N ALA A 99 -15.07 1.38 10.06
CA ALA A 99 -16.50 1.68 10.22
C ALA A 99 -16.77 2.47 11.51
N ILE A 100 -16.16 2.05 12.64
CA ILE A 100 -16.28 2.76 13.92
C ILE A 100 -15.69 4.16 13.82
N TYR A 101 -14.51 4.30 13.22
CA TYR A 101 -13.86 5.59 13.02
C TYR A 101 -14.69 6.53 12.12
N CYS A 102 -15.19 6.04 11.00
CA CYS A 102 -16.05 6.81 10.10
C CYS A 102 -17.36 7.22 10.77
N PHE A 103 -17.98 6.30 11.54
CA PHE A 103 -19.17 6.60 12.32
C PHE A 103 -18.92 7.75 13.31
N TYR A 104 -17.84 7.67 14.07
CA TYR A 104 -17.45 8.72 15.01
C TYR A 104 -17.22 10.06 14.31
N GLN A 105 -16.48 10.10 13.21
CA GLN A 105 -16.17 11.32 12.47
C GLN A 105 -17.43 11.94 11.84
N ASN A 106 -18.30 11.13 11.24
CA ASN A 106 -19.55 11.60 10.65
C ASN A 106 -20.51 12.18 11.71
N SER A 107 -20.56 11.55 12.88
CA SER A 107 -21.37 12.05 14.01
C SER A 107 -20.81 13.37 14.55
N LYS A 108 -19.49 13.45 14.75
CA LYS A 108 -18.79 14.65 15.22
C LYS A 108 -18.95 15.83 14.25
N ASN A 109 -18.79 15.59 12.95
CA ASN A 109 -18.80 16.62 11.91
C ASN A 109 -20.21 16.87 11.34
N LYS A 110 -21.22 16.11 11.77
CA LYS A 110 -22.63 16.19 11.30
C LYS A 110 -22.75 15.99 9.77
N THR A 111 -21.92 15.10 9.19
CA THR A 111 -21.82 14.88 7.73
C THR A 111 -22.69 13.73 7.22
N TRP A 112 -23.56 13.15 8.04
CA TRP A 112 -24.47 12.07 7.61
C TRP A 112 -25.36 12.44 6.42
N GLY A 113 -25.73 13.73 6.29
CA GLY A 113 -26.52 14.23 5.16
C GLY A 113 -25.80 14.18 3.83
N ASP A 114 -24.46 14.18 3.83
CA ASP A 114 -23.65 14.18 2.62
C ASP A 114 -23.81 12.87 1.81
N TYR A 115 -24.10 11.77 2.50
CA TYR A 115 -24.38 10.47 1.85
C TYR A 115 -25.70 10.45 1.07
N ARG A 116 -26.60 11.42 1.29
CA ARG A 116 -27.92 11.49 0.64
C ARG A 116 -28.03 12.60 -0.40
N LYS A 117 -26.93 13.29 -0.71
CA LYS A 117 -26.94 14.37 -1.71
C LYS A 117 -27.29 13.78 -3.09
N ALA A 118 -28.40 14.24 -3.66
CA ALA A 118 -28.87 13.84 -4.97
C ALA A 118 -27.81 14.16 -6.05
N GLY A 119 -27.64 13.27 -7.02
CA GLY A 119 -26.72 13.43 -8.16
C GLY A 119 -25.28 12.96 -7.92
N VAL A 120 -24.84 12.79 -6.66
CA VAL A 120 -23.47 12.36 -6.35
C VAL A 120 -23.43 10.93 -5.78
N TRP A 121 -24.54 10.50 -5.15
CA TRP A 121 -24.61 9.24 -4.42
C TRP A 121 -24.30 8.01 -5.30
N GLY A 122 -24.90 7.91 -6.47
CA GLY A 122 -24.72 6.76 -7.37
C GLY A 122 -23.27 6.64 -7.88
N ASN A 123 -22.67 7.76 -8.27
CA ASN A 123 -21.27 7.80 -8.71
C ASN A 123 -20.31 7.44 -7.56
N ASN A 124 -20.54 8.00 -6.37
CA ASN A 124 -19.70 7.69 -5.21
C ASN A 124 -19.79 6.20 -4.85
N LEU A 125 -20.99 5.62 -4.85
CA LEU A 125 -21.16 4.19 -4.59
C LEU A 125 -20.42 3.33 -5.61
N LEU A 126 -20.56 3.66 -6.90
CA LEU A 126 -19.88 2.94 -7.99
C LEU A 126 -18.35 3.01 -7.84
N PHE A 127 -17.81 4.22 -7.64
CA PHE A 127 -16.36 4.40 -7.51
C PHE A 127 -15.81 3.80 -6.23
N CYS A 128 -16.53 3.87 -5.11
CA CYS A 128 -16.13 3.20 -3.87
C CYS A 128 -16.16 1.67 -4.03
N ALA A 129 -17.17 1.12 -4.68
CA ALA A 129 -17.24 -0.33 -4.95
C ALA A 129 -16.09 -0.77 -5.86
N LEU A 130 -15.82 -0.02 -6.94
CA LEU A 130 -14.72 -0.29 -7.86
C LEU A 130 -13.36 -0.19 -7.15
N ALA A 131 -13.14 0.85 -6.35
CA ALA A 131 -11.92 1.02 -5.57
C ALA A 131 -11.72 -0.12 -4.57
N GLY A 132 -12.79 -0.54 -3.89
CA GLY A 132 -12.75 -1.69 -2.97
C GLY A 132 -12.43 -3.00 -3.69
N ALA A 133 -13.04 -3.25 -4.85
CA ALA A 133 -12.77 -4.43 -5.66
C ALA A 133 -11.31 -4.45 -6.15
N LEU A 134 -10.81 -3.34 -6.66
CA LEU A 134 -9.41 -3.19 -7.09
C LEU A 134 -8.44 -3.36 -5.92
N TRP A 135 -8.76 -2.77 -4.76
CA TRP A 135 -7.93 -2.92 -3.57
C TRP A 135 -7.87 -4.37 -3.08
N TYR A 136 -9.00 -5.07 -3.07
CA TYR A 136 -9.04 -6.47 -2.63
C TYR A 136 -8.39 -7.42 -3.65
N SER A 137 -8.45 -7.11 -4.94
CA SER A 137 -7.89 -7.93 -6.01
C SER A 137 -6.38 -8.16 -5.86
N GLN A 138 -5.63 -7.23 -5.22
CA GLN A 138 -4.21 -7.42 -4.92
C GLN A 138 -3.94 -8.61 -4.01
N PHE A 139 -4.82 -8.86 -3.02
CA PHE A 139 -4.68 -10.00 -2.11
C PHE A 139 -5.02 -11.30 -2.79
N PHE A 140 -6.00 -11.26 -3.70
CA PHE A 140 -6.32 -12.39 -4.55
C PHE A 140 -5.14 -12.74 -5.45
N GLY A 141 -4.55 -11.75 -6.12
CA GLY A 141 -3.35 -11.91 -6.92
C GLY A 141 -2.15 -12.40 -6.09
N LEU A 142 -1.97 -11.91 -4.86
CA LEU A 142 -0.93 -12.38 -3.95
C LEU A 142 -1.13 -13.87 -3.59
N SER A 143 -2.37 -14.29 -3.31
CA SER A 143 -2.71 -15.69 -3.01
C SER A 143 -2.39 -16.59 -4.19
N LEU A 144 -2.81 -16.20 -5.40
CA LEU A 144 -2.48 -16.91 -6.63
C LEU A 144 -0.96 -17.00 -6.83
N GLY A 145 -0.25 -15.89 -6.69
CA GLY A 145 1.21 -15.83 -6.83
C GLY A 145 1.92 -16.76 -5.84
N LYS A 146 1.49 -16.79 -4.59
CA LYS A 146 2.02 -17.72 -3.57
C LYS A 146 1.82 -19.19 -3.96
N GLY A 147 0.71 -19.50 -4.62
CA GLY A 147 0.45 -20.86 -5.13
C GLY A 147 1.47 -21.35 -6.15
N PHE A 148 2.06 -20.44 -6.93
CA PHE A 148 3.15 -20.76 -7.87
C PHE A 148 4.54 -20.77 -7.24
N LEU A 149 4.69 -20.29 -5.99
CA LEU A 149 5.98 -20.20 -5.28
C LEU A 149 6.17 -21.32 -4.24
N THR A 150 5.41 -22.39 -4.31
CA THR A 150 5.46 -23.50 -3.33
C THR A 150 6.84 -24.17 -3.23
N GLU A 151 7.60 -24.18 -4.33
CA GLU A 151 8.96 -24.72 -4.37
C GLU A 151 10.02 -23.79 -3.78
N SER A 152 9.67 -22.51 -3.53
CA SER A 152 10.58 -21.49 -3.02
C SER A 152 10.05 -20.84 -1.74
N PRO A 153 10.25 -21.45 -0.55
CA PRO A 153 9.75 -20.92 0.72
C PRO A 153 10.21 -19.48 1.01
N THR A 154 11.43 -19.15 0.59
CA THR A 154 12.00 -17.80 0.73
C THR A 154 11.20 -16.77 -0.07
N LEU A 155 10.93 -17.04 -1.35
CA LEU A 155 10.13 -16.15 -2.20
C LEU A 155 8.69 -16.05 -1.70
N MET A 156 8.12 -17.15 -1.22
CA MET A 156 6.78 -17.15 -0.63
C MET A 156 6.71 -16.22 0.58
N THR A 157 7.72 -16.24 1.45
CA THR A 157 7.80 -15.37 2.63
C THR A 157 7.98 -13.89 2.23
N LEU A 158 8.82 -13.62 1.23
CA LEU A 158 9.10 -12.27 0.75
C LEU A 158 8.01 -11.69 -0.16
N SER A 159 7.09 -12.52 -0.66
CA SER A 159 6.08 -12.12 -1.64
C SER A 159 5.25 -10.89 -1.23
N PHE A 160 4.91 -10.77 0.06
CA PHE A 160 4.21 -9.60 0.57
C PHE A 160 5.08 -8.34 0.55
N CYS A 161 6.35 -8.44 0.91
CA CYS A 161 7.29 -7.32 0.85
C CYS A 161 7.50 -6.85 -0.59
N ILE A 162 7.63 -7.79 -1.53
CA ILE A 162 7.75 -7.52 -2.96
C ILE A 162 6.48 -6.81 -3.46
N LEU A 163 5.30 -7.31 -3.09
CA LEU A 163 4.02 -6.67 -3.44
C LEU A 163 3.98 -5.22 -2.95
N MET A 164 4.37 -4.97 -1.70
CA MET A 164 4.37 -3.61 -1.13
C MET A 164 5.39 -2.71 -1.82
N ALA A 165 6.58 -3.21 -2.15
CA ALA A 165 7.58 -2.45 -2.89
C ALA A 165 7.07 -2.06 -4.29
N LEU A 166 6.46 -3.01 -5.01
CA LEU A 166 5.87 -2.77 -6.32
C LEU A 166 4.67 -1.80 -6.25
N ASN A 167 3.85 -1.85 -5.20
CA ASN A 167 2.79 -0.86 -4.98
C ASN A 167 3.37 0.56 -4.90
N VAL A 168 4.51 0.76 -4.23
CA VAL A 168 5.20 2.05 -4.18
C VAL A 168 5.70 2.45 -5.57
N VAL A 169 6.29 1.52 -6.32
CA VAL A 169 6.74 1.77 -7.71
C VAL A 169 5.57 2.21 -8.58
N PHE A 170 4.50 1.41 -8.65
CA PHE A 170 3.36 1.69 -9.52
C PHE A 170 2.63 2.97 -9.13
N SER A 171 2.46 3.26 -7.83
CA SER A 171 1.83 4.51 -7.39
C SER A 171 2.61 5.74 -7.83
N ASN A 172 3.94 5.70 -7.76
CA ASN A 172 4.77 6.80 -8.23
C ASN A 172 4.79 6.92 -9.77
N VAL A 173 4.79 5.80 -10.49
CA VAL A 173 4.65 5.81 -11.97
C VAL A 173 3.32 6.44 -12.37
N TRP A 174 2.20 6.05 -11.73
CA TRP A 174 0.92 6.71 -11.96
C TRP A 174 0.94 8.19 -11.58
N GLY A 175 1.57 8.56 -10.47
CA GLY A 175 1.77 9.97 -10.09
C GLY A 175 2.51 10.78 -11.17
N ILE A 176 3.50 10.18 -11.84
CA ILE A 176 4.19 10.82 -12.97
C ILE A 176 3.24 10.98 -14.16
N ILE A 177 2.51 9.91 -14.54
CA ILE A 177 1.54 9.91 -15.66
C ILE A 177 0.44 10.96 -15.42
N LEU A 178 -0.09 11.03 -14.21
CA LEU A 178 -1.13 11.98 -13.81
C LEU A 178 -0.59 13.39 -13.57
N LYS A 179 0.70 13.63 -13.84
CA LYS A 179 1.37 14.93 -13.70
C LYS A 179 1.38 15.50 -12.28
N GLU A 180 1.29 14.63 -11.26
CA GLU A 180 1.39 15.05 -9.86
C GLU A 180 2.77 15.62 -9.49
N TRP A 181 3.79 15.33 -10.28
CA TRP A 181 5.15 15.83 -10.15
C TRP A 181 5.44 17.03 -11.04
N LYS A 182 4.39 17.61 -11.66
CA LYS A 182 4.53 18.80 -12.51
C LYS A 182 4.97 19.99 -11.65
N GLY A 183 5.99 20.71 -12.12
CA GLY A 183 6.56 21.86 -11.39
C GLY A 183 7.70 21.49 -10.43
N CYS A 184 7.96 20.21 -10.17
CA CYS A 184 9.12 19.80 -9.41
C CYS A 184 10.42 20.01 -10.19
N SER A 185 11.53 20.23 -9.46
CA SER A 185 12.84 20.37 -10.07
C SER A 185 13.28 19.06 -10.75
N GLN A 186 14.12 19.16 -11.79
CA GLN A 186 14.70 17.98 -12.45
C GLN A 186 15.47 17.09 -11.45
N LYS A 187 16.10 17.70 -10.45
CA LYS A 187 16.79 16.97 -9.38
C LYS A 187 15.81 16.10 -8.57
N THR A 188 14.63 16.63 -8.23
CA THR A 188 13.58 15.87 -7.50
C THR A 188 13.10 14.67 -8.32
N ILE A 189 12.87 14.88 -9.62
CA ILE A 189 12.44 13.80 -10.53
C ILE A 189 13.56 12.74 -10.67
N ALA A 190 14.81 13.15 -10.78
CA ALA A 190 15.94 12.22 -10.87
C ALA A 190 16.05 11.36 -9.61
N VAL A 191 15.92 11.95 -8.41
CA VAL A 191 15.92 11.20 -7.14
C VAL A 191 14.75 10.20 -7.09
N LEU A 192 13.56 10.60 -7.53
CA LEU A 192 12.41 9.72 -7.61
C LEU A 192 12.67 8.51 -8.53
N ILE A 193 13.19 8.76 -9.74
CA ILE A 193 13.49 7.71 -10.71
C ILE A 193 14.54 6.74 -10.15
N VAL A 194 15.59 7.24 -9.52
CA VAL A 194 16.60 6.39 -8.86
C VAL A 194 15.96 5.50 -7.80
N GLY A 195 15.09 6.05 -6.94
CA GLY A 195 14.39 5.26 -5.95
C GLY A 195 13.50 4.17 -6.55
N ILE A 196 12.78 4.47 -7.64
CA ILE A 196 11.97 3.52 -8.39
C ILE A 196 12.85 2.38 -8.95
N ILE A 197 13.97 2.72 -9.58
CA ILE A 197 14.90 1.72 -10.14
C ILE A 197 15.44 0.81 -9.04
N VAL A 198 15.85 1.38 -7.90
CA VAL A 198 16.35 0.59 -6.76
C VAL A 198 15.28 -0.37 -6.24
N LEU A 199 14.02 0.07 -6.13
CA LEU A 199 12.92 -0.81 -5.71
C LEU A 199 12.63 -1.93 -6.72
N ILE A 200 12.69 -1.64 -8.01
CA ILE A 200 12.53 -2.66 -9.05
C ILE A 200 13.65 -3.71 -8.93
N ILE A 201 14.91 -3.27 -8.86
CA ILE A 201 16.05 -4.18 -8.70
C ILE A 201 15.89 -5.03 -7.44
N SER A 202 15.55 -4.43 -6.30
CA SER A 202 15.38 -5.16 -5.04
C SER A 202 14.26 -6.19 -5.09
N SER A 203 13.20 -5.94 -5.86
CA SER A 203 12.05 -6.85 -6.01
C SER A 203 12.38 -8.09 -6.86
N PHE A 204 13.31 -7.94 -7.82
CA PHE A 204 13.73 -9.04 -8.68
C PHE A 204 14.94 -9.82 -8.15
N LEU A 205 15.73 -9.21 -7.26
CA LEU A 205 16.95 -9.84 -6.73
C LEU A 205 16.70 -11.19 -6.03
N PRO A 206 15.63 -11.38 -5.22
CA PRO A 206 15.34 -12.67 -4.61
C PRO A 206 14.98 -13.79 -5.61
N GLN A 207 14.63 -13.44 -6.85
CA GLN A 207 14.29 -14.43 -7.89
C GLN A 207 15.53 -15.07 -8.51
N LEU A 208 16.73 -14.55 -8.22
CA LEU A 208 18.00 -15.10 -8.68
C LEU A 208 18.52 -16.24 -7.78
N ILE A 209 17.74 -16.58 -6.76
CA ILE A 209 18.01 -17.66 -5.80
C ILE A 209 17.24 -18.90 -6.23
#